data_34761340684563cfc5bffc2a2d0b63bb
#
_entry.id   34761340684563cfc5bffc2a2d0b63bb
#
_cell.length_a   1.000
_cell.length_b   1.000
_cell.length_c   1.000
_cell.angle_alpha   90.00
_cell.angle_beta   90.00
_cell.angle_gamma   90.00
#
_symmetry.space_group_name_H-M   'P 1'
#
loop_
_entity.id
_entity.type
_entity.pdbx_description
1 polymer ?
#
loop_
_entity_poly.entity_id
_entity_poly.type
_entity_poly.pdbx_seq_one_letter_code
_entity_poly.pdbx_strand_id
1 'polypeptide(L)' 'MNWTHKERSWLKLNYGKLSVQECAEKLNRSPDAVRSQVKYLRKRGWAFNSTRRG' A
#
# COMPACT_ATOMS: atom_id res chain seq x y z
N MET A 1 8.16 4.86 -12.67
CA MET A 1 7.91 3.67 -11.90
C MET A 1 6.46 3.26 -11.99
N ASN A 2 6.20 2.05 -12.37
CA ASN A 2 4.84 1.62 -12.61
C ASN A 2 4.38 0.56 -11.64
N TRP A 3 3.23 0.79 -11.04
CA TRP A 3 2.58 -0.20 -10.22
C TRP A 3 1.59 -0.96 -11.07
N THR A 4 1.63 -2.28 -10.97
CA THR A 4 0.65 -3.08 -11.69
C THR A 4 -0.64 -3.17 -10.89
N HIS A 5 -1.71 -3.55 -11.56
CA HIS A 5 -2.98 -3.76 -10.87
C HIS A 5 -2.83 -4.83 -9.78
N LYS A 6 -2.05 -5.84 -10.06
CA LYS A 6 -1.81 -6.91 -9.11
C LYS A 6 -1.14 -6.40 -7.85
N GLU A 7 -0.15 -5.53 -8.01
CA GLU A 7 0.54 -4.95 -6.87
C GLU A 7 -0.40 -4.07 -6.05
N ARG A 8 -1.21 -3.28 -6.72
CA ARG A 8 -2.14 -2.41 -6.02
C ARG A 8 -3.17 -3.22 -5.25
N SER A 9 -3.67 -4.28 -5.85
CA SER A 9 -4.65 -5.14 -5.20
C SER A 9 -4.02 -5.84 -3.98
N TRP A 10 -2.80 -6.31 -4.14
CA TRP A 10 -2.10 -6.94 -3.02
C TRP A 10 -1.92 -5.94 -1.87
N LEU A 11 -1.55 -4.74 -2.22
CA LEU A 11 -1.35 -3.70 -1.21
C LEU A 11 -2.66 -3.40 -0.48
N LYS A 12 -3.74 -3.29 -1.22
CA LYS A 12 -5.05 -3.03 -0.62
C LYS A 12 -5.43 -4.12 0.38
N LEU A 13 -5.15 -5.37 0.04
CA LEU A 13 -5.50 -6.48 0.91
C LEU A 13 -4.61 -6.58 2.14
N ASN A 14 -3.38 -6.15 2.03
CA ASN A 14 -2.41 -6.37 3.10
C ASN A 14 -2.03 -5.13 3.88
N TYR A 15 -2.32 -3.98 3.34
CA TYR A 15 -2.01 -2.75 4.06
C TYR A 15 -2.85 -2.72 5.33
N GLY A 16 -2.22 -2.46 6.44
CA GLY A 16 -2.91 -2.49 7.71
C GLY A 16 -2.76 -3.81 8.44
N LYS A 17 -2.58 -4.89 7.70
CA LYS A 17 -2.22 -6.17 8.32
C LYS A 17 -0.73 -6.25 8.50
N LEU A 18 0.00 -5.71 7.56
CA LEU A 18 1.46 -5.67 7.60
C LEU A 18 1.90 -4.23 7.72
N SER A 19 3.08 -4.04 8.27
CA SER A 19 3.65 -2.70 8.34
C SER A 19 4.03 -2.23 6.96
N VAL A 20 4.24 -0.93 6.82
CA VAL A 20 4.68 -0.37 5.54
C VAL A 20 5.99 -1.00 5.09
N GLN A 21 6.90 -1.22 6.03
CA GLN A 21 8.17 -1.84 5.70
C GLN A 21 7.98 -3.26 5.18
N GLU A 22 7.11 -4.01 5.81
CA GLU A 22 6.85 -5.38 5.36
C GLU A 22 6.22 -5.38 3.98
N CYS A 23 5.29 -4.49 3.74
CA CYS A 23 4.69 -4.37 2.42
C CYS A 23 5.75 -4.03 1.38
N ALA A 24 6.64 -3.12 1.72
CA ALA A 24 7.69 -2.72 0.80
C ALA A 24 8.60 -3.90 0.45
N GLU A 25 8.93 -4.70 1.45
CA GLU A 25 9.77 -5.86 1.22
C GLU A 25 9.09 -6.87 0.30
N LYS A 26 7.81 -7.12 0.56
CA LYS A 26 7.07 -8.08 -0.26
C LYS A 26 6.94 -7.61 -1.69
N LEU A 27 6.81 -6.32 -1.87
CA LEU A 27 6.65 -5.73 -3.21
C LEU A 27 7.98 -5.39 -3.86
N ASN A 28 9.07 -5.57 -3.13
CA ASN A 28 10.40 -5.21 -3.61
C ASN A 28 10.47 -3.72 -3.96
N ARG A 29 9.92 -2.90 -3.09
CA ARG A 29 9.91 -1.45 -3.24
C ARG A 29 10.36 -0.81 -1.95
N SER A 30 10.59 0.51 -1.98
CA SER A 30 10.95 1.21 -0.76
C SER A 30 9.70 1.55 0.04
N PRO A 31 9.84 1.73 1.37
CA PRO A 31 8.70 2.15 2.19
C PRO A 31 8.09 3.47 1.72
N ASP A 32 8.92 4.39 1.27
CA ASP A 32 8.42 5.66 0.77
C ASP A 32 7.54 5.46 -0.46
N ALA A 33 7.93 4.56 -1.34
CA ALA A 33 7.14 4.26 -2.52
C ALA A 33 5.78 3.71 -2.13
N VAL A 34 5.75 2.84 -1.14
CA VAL A 34 4.49 2.26 -0.66
C VAL A 34 3.59 3.34 -0.08
N ARG A 35 4.14 4.20 0.75
CA ARG A 35 3.35 5.28 1.34
C ARG A 35 2.79 6.21 0.28
N SER A 36 3.62 6.57 -0.67
CA SER A 36 3.20 7.45 -1.75
C SER A 36 2.09 6.81 -2.56
N GLN A 37 2.21 5.53 -2.83
CA GLN A 37 1.21 4.83 -3.61
C GLN A 37 -0.12 4.77 -2.86
N VAL A 38 -0.08 4.48 -1.56
CA VAL A 38 -1.30 4.45 -0.77
C VAL A 38 -1.98 5.81 -0.78
N LYS A 39 -1.21 6.86 -0.61
CA LYS A 39 -1.76 8.21 -0.64
C LYS A 39 -2.39 8.52 -1.99
N TYR A 40 -1.71 8.16 -3.05
CA TYR A 40 -2.21 8.37 -4.40
C TYR A 40 -3.51 7.62 -4.63
N LEU A 41 -3.55 6.35 -4.24
CA LEU A 41 -4.74 5.54 -4.45
C LEU A 41 -5.93 6.02 -3.63
N ARG A 42 -5.68 6.49 -2.41
CA ARG A 42 -6.76 7.05 -1.61
C ARG A 42 -7.40 8.25 -2.27
N LYS A 43 -6.59 9.06 -2.92
CA LYS A 43 -7.12 10.20 -3.65
C LYS A 43 -7.99 9.77 -4.81
N ARG A 44 -7.74 8.57 -5.33
CA ARG A 44 -8.51 8.05 -6.44
C ARG A 44 -9.70 7.22 -5.99
N GLY A 45 -9.98 7.22 -4.70
CA GLY A 45 -11.16 6.54 -4.19
C GLY A 45 -10.93 5.15 -3.63
N TRP A 46 -9.70 4.70 -3.59
CA TRP A 46 -9.41 3.39 -3.00
C TRP A 46 -9.51 3.48 -1.49
N ALA A 47 -10.14 2.49 -0.89
CA ALA A 47 -10.24 2.40 0.56
C ALA A 47 -9.20 1.42 1.06
N PHE A 48 -8.40 1.86 2.02
CA PHE A 48 -7.42 0.99 2.66
C PHE A 48 -7.78 0.81 4.11
N ASN A 49 -7.59 -0.38 4.61
CA ASN A 49 -7.79 -0.65 6.00
C ASN A 49 -6.76 0.07 6.80
N SER A 50 -7.26 0.82 7.74
CA SER A 50 -6.37 1.52 8.59
C SER A 50 -6.58 0.95 9.96
N THR A 51 -5.73 0.07 10.35
CA THR A 51 -5.97 -0.57 11.58
C THR A 51 -5.61 0.26 12.72
N ARG A 52 -5.14 1.20 12.59
CA ARG A 52 -4.85 1.87 13.64
C ARG A 52 -5.67 2.72 14.07
N ARG A 53 -6.00 2.67 14.55
CA ARG A 53 -6.81 3.31 14.84
C ARG A 53 -7.07 4.06 14.94
N GLY A 54 -6.96 4.07 14.82
CA GLY A 54 -7.44 4.71 14.84
C GLY A 54 -7.44 5.12 15.19
#